data_1121e986ae0807bdcf94d5e00c4b9740
#
_entry.id   1121e986ae0807bdcf94d5e00c4b9740
#
_cell.length_a   1.000
_cell.length_b   1.000
_cell.length_c   1.000
_cell.angle_alpha   90.00
_cell.angle_beta   90.00
_cell.angle_gamma   90.00
#
_symmetry.space_group_name_H-M   'P 1'
#
loop_
_entity.id
_entity.type
_entity.pdbx_description
1 polymer ?
#
loop_
_entity_poly.entity_id
_entity_poly.type
_entity_poly.pdbx_seq_one_letter_code
_entity_poly.pdbx_strand_id
1 'polypeptide(L)'
;MKKLLALLLSLAMALSLAACGGGETAQQEPGGDAAGETYSFSVGTNTAEDSVNHLLAAKFKELIEDRSDGAVTVTLYENGALGGDAELTESCIAGSVDFIVGMTGSLVNYIAEAALFDLPNVFP
;
A
#
# COMPACT_ATOMS: atom_id res chain seq x y z
N MET A 1 33.27 6.55 48.43
CA MET A 1 32.48 7.32 47.46
C MET A 1 32.70 6.85 46.02
N LYS A 2 33.95 6.71 45.52
CA LYS A 2 34.22 6.29 44.10
C LYS A 2 33.73 4.88 43.77
N LYS A 3 33.78 3.92 44.71
CA LYS A 3 33.32 2.53 44.49
C LYS A 3 31.78 2.40 44.45
N LEU A 4 31.07 3.27 45.19
CA LEU A 4 29.62 3.29 45.20
C LEU A 4 29.08 3.89 43.88
N LEU A 5 29.76 4.91 43.33
CA LEU A 5 29.42 5.53 42.06
C LEU A 5 29.60 4.57 40.87
N ALA A 6 30.66 3.75 40.92
CA ALA A 6 30.91 2.73 39.89
C ALA A 6 29.84 1.61 39.89
N LEU A 7 29.36 1.24 41.06
CA LEU A 7 28.31 0.21 41.22
C LEU A 7 26.94 0.72 40.73
N LEU A 8 26.62 1.99 40.96
CA LEU A 8 25.41 2.60 40.47
C LEU A 8 25.43 2.79 38.93
N LEU A 9 26.60 3.12 38.37
CA LEU A 9 26.76 3.25 36.92
C LEU A 9 26.61 1.89 36.18
N SER A 10 27.14 0.80 36.78
CA SER A 10 27.01 -0.55 36.19
C SER A 10 25.60 -1.10 36.29
N LEU A 11 24.85 -0.75 37.33
CA LEU A 11 23.45 -1.16 37.49
C LEU A 11 22.53 -0.40 36.50
N ALA A 12 22.82 0.87 36.23
CA ALA A 12 22.07 1.66 35.23
C ALA A 12 22.28 1.16 33.78
N MET A 13 23.49 0.66 33.46
CA MET A 13 23.78 0.06 32.15
C MET A 13 23.11 -1.31 31.94
N ALA A 14 22.93 -2.09 33.01
CA ALA A 14 22.26 -3.39 32.93
C ALA A 14 20.72 -3.25 32.71
N LEU A 15 20.11 -2.18 33.24
CA LEU A 15 18.69 -1.93 33.02
C LEU A 15 18.37 -1.39 31.61
N SER A 16 19.30 -0.75 30.92
CA SER A 16 19.07 -0.22 29.57
C SER A 16 19.09 -1.29 28.46
N LEU A 17 19.69 -2.48 28.72
CA LEU A 17 19.66 -3.57 27.74
C LEU A 17 18.36 -4.39 27.77
N ALA A 18 17.55 -4.27 28.81
CA ALA A 18 16.25 -4.95 28.88
C ALA A 18 15.13 -4.24 28.13
N ALA A 19 15.35 -2.99 27.70
CA ALA A 19 14.33 -2.19 26.95
C ALA A 19 14.44 -2.28 25.43
N CYS A 20 15.43 -2.99 24.88
CA CYS A 20 15.65 -3.11 23.43
C CYS A 20 15.51 -4.54 22.90
N GLY A 21 14.88 -5.44 23.66
CA GLY A 21 14.70 -6.86 23.31
C GLY A 21 13.24 -7.28 23.23
N GLY A 22 12.42 -6.53 22.48
CA GLY A 22 11.02 -6.83 22.22
C GLY A 22 10.74 -6.84 20.73
N GLY A 23 11.48 -7.64 19.97
CA GLY A 23 11.02 -8.11 18.66
C GLY A 23 10.08 -9.29 18.93
N GLU A 24 8.82 -9.02 19.20
CA GLU A 24 7.79 -10.04 19.15
C GLU A 24 7.62 -10.48 17.71
N THR A 25 8.30 -11.58 17.39
CA THR A 25 7.76 -12.52 16.40
C THR A 25 6.41 -12.94 16.94
N ALA A 26 5.34 -12.37 16.43
CA ALA A 26 4.00 -12.86 16.63
C ALA A 26 3.95 -14.30 16.10
N GLN A 27 4.18 -15.25 17.00
CA GLN A 27 3.79 -16.63 16.83
C GLN A 27 2.26 -16.61 16.85
N GLN A 28 1.67 -16.72 15.67
CA GLN A 28 0.25 -16.89 15.45
C GLN A 28 -0.14 -18.23 16.06
N GLU A 29 -0.71 -18.21 17.25
CA GLU A 29 -1.41 -19.37 17.80
C GLU A 29 -2.66 -19.64 16.95
N PRO A 30 -2.93 -20.89 16.52
CA PRO A 30 -4.16 -21.24 15.86
C PRO A 30 -5.24 -21.49 16.92
N GLY A 31 -6.04 -20.49 17.23
CA GLY A 31 -7.11 -20.65 18.23
C GLY A 31 -8.10 -19.50 18.23
N GLY A 32 -9.14 -19.59 17.38
CA GLY A 32 -10.51 -19.19 17.66
C GLY A 32 -10.79 -17.71 17.93
N ASP A 33 -11.19 -17.01 16.91
CA ASP A 33 -12.41 -16.22 16.76
C ASP A 33 -12.34 -15.61 15.38
N ALA A 34 -13.32 -15.87 14.53
CA ALA A 34 -13.39 -15.33 13.18
C ALA A 34 -13.79 -13.84 13.23
N ALA A 35 -12.89 -13.00 13.73
CA ALA A 35 -12.78 -11.63 13.26
C ALA A 35 -12.15 -11.77 11.87
N GLY A 36 -12.95 -11.63 10.80
CA GLY A 36 -12.50 -11.81 9.42
C GLY A 36 -11.26 -10.97 9.16
N GLU A 37 -10.26 -11.54 8.48
CA GLU A 37 -9.08 -10.80 8.05
C GLU A 37 -9.53 -9.54 7.31
N THR A 38 -8.98 -8.40 7.69
CA THR A 38 -9.25 -7.13 7.03
C THR A 38 -8.06 -6.76 6.16
N TYR A 39 -8.35 -6.29 4.95
CA TYR A 39 -7.34 -5.87 3.98
C TYR A 39 -7.51 -4.39 3.65
N SER A 40 -6.41 -3.70 3.40
CA SER A 40 -6.42 -2.32 2.95
C SER A 40 -5.61 -2.20 1.66
N PHE A 41 -6.22 -1.66 0.61
CA PHE A 41 -5.58 -1.41 -0.67
C PHE A 41 -5.59 0.08 -1.01
N SER A 42 -4.62 0.47 -1.82
CA SER A 42 -4.50 1.80 -2.39
C SER A 42 -4.76 1.76 -3.90
N VAL A 43 -5.53 2.74 -4.39
CA VAL A 43 -5.77 2.95 -5.82
C VAL A 43 -5.36 4.36 -6.18
N GLY A 44 -4.50 4.53 -7.18
CA GLY A 44 -4.05 5.83 -7.69
C GLY A 44 -4.62 6.15 -9.07
N THR A 45 -5.01 7.41 -9.28
CA THR A 45 -5.30 7.98 -10.60
C THR A 45 -4.79 9.42 -10.67
N ASN A 46 -4.25 9.81 -11.82
CA ASN A 46 -3.76 11.17 -12.06
C ASN A 46 -4.82 12.11 -12.66
N THR A 47 -6.04 11.62 -12.85
CA THR A 47 -7.10 12.35 -13.54
C THR A 47 -8.05 13.05 -12.57
N ALA A 48 -8.76 14.06 -13.07
CA ALA A 48 -9.74 14.81 -12.30
C ALA A 48 -10.96 13.98 -11.90
N GLU A 49 -11.67 14.41 -10.87
CA GLU A 49 -12.82 13.72 -10.25
C GLU A 49 -13.98 13.40 -11.21
N ASP A 50 -14.14 14.16 -12.29
CA ASP A 50 -15.19 13.97 -13.29
C ASP A 50 -14.74 13.13 -14.50
N SER A 51 -13.50 12.64 -14.49
CA SER A 51 -12.98 11.79 -15.56
C SER A 51 -13.49 10.35 -15.50
N VAL A 52 -13.50 9.68 -16.64
CA VAL A 52 -13.87 8.25 -16.72
C VAL A 52 -12.96 7.38 -15.83
N ASN A 53 -11.67 7.68 -15.79
CA ASN A 53 -10.72 6.94 -14.97
C ASN A 53 -11.00 7.09 -13.48
N HIS A 54 -11.33 8.32 -13.03
CA HIS A 54 -11.72 8.54 -11.64
C HIS A 54 -13.03 7.81 -11.31
N LEU A 55 -14.05 7.92 -12.17
CA LEU A 55 -15.33 7.22 -11.96
C LEU A 55 -15.16 5.71 -11.91
N LEU A 56 -14.25 5.15 -12.73
CA LEU A 56 -13.90 3.72 -12.67
C LEU A 56 -13.25 3.35 -11.35
N ALA A 57 -12.26 4.13 -10.90
CA ALA A 57 -11.58 3.89 -9.62
C ALA A 57 -12.52 4.01 -8.42
N ALA A 58 -13.40 5.02 -8.42
CA ALA A 58 -14.41 5.22 -7.38
C ALA A 58 -15.42 4.06 -7.34
N LYS A 59 -15.85 3.59 -8.52
CA LYS A 59 -16.78 2.45 -8.61
C LYS A 59 -16.12 1.13 -8.22
N PHE A 60 -14.85 0.95 -8.54
CA PHE A 60 -14.05 -0.18 -8.05
C PHE A 60 -14.01 -0.21 -6.53
N LYS A 61 -13.66 0.93 -5.89
CA LYS A 61 -13.67 1.08 -4.44
C LYS A 61 -15.03 0.71 -3.84
N GLU A 62 -16.10 1.34 -4.31
CA GLU A 62 -17.47 1.09 -3.83
C GLU A 62 -17.82 -0.40 -3.89
N LEU A 63 -17.59 -1.04 -5.04
CA LEU A 63 -17.96 -2.45 -5.24
C LEU A 63 -17.14 -3.42 -4.40
N ILE A 64 -15.87 -3.14 -4.17
CA ILE A 64 -15.00 -4.00 -3.33
C ILE A 64 -15.40 -3.88 -1.87
N GLU A 65 -15.60 -2.66 -1.37
CA GLU A 65 -16.00 -2.43 0.02
C GLU A 65 -17.39 -3.02 0.32
N ASP A 66 -18.34 -2.85 -0.59
CA ASP A 66 -19.71 -3.39 -0.47
C ASP A 66 -19.71 -4.93 -0.50
N ARG A 67 -19.02 -5.54 -1.48
CA ARG A 67 -19.03 -7.00 -1.64
C ARG A 67 -18.22 -7.76 -0.59
N SER A 68 -17.32 -7.08 0.09
CA SER A 68 -16.54 -7.66 1.18
C SER A 68 -17.15 -7.45 2.56
N ASP A 69 -18.35 -6.83 2.65
CA ASP A 69 -18.95 -6.42 3.91
C ASP A 69 -18.00 -5.61 4.80
N GLY A 70 -17.14 -4.78 4.18
CA GLY A 70 -16.13 -3.96 4.85
C GLY A 70 -14.87 -4.71 5.27
N ALA A 71 -14.71 -5.99 4.93
CA ALA A 71 -13.46 -6.72 5.16
C ALA A 71 -12.30 -6.16 4.32
N VAL A 72 -12.60 -5.54 3.18
CA VAL A 72 -11.63 -4.84 2.33
C VAL A 72 -11.94 -3.35 2.33
N THR A 73 -10.93 -2.52 2.58
CA THR A 73 -11.01 -1.07 2.45
C THR A 73 -10.10 -0.58 1.33
N VAL A 74 -10.53 0.43 0.59
CA VAL A 74 -9.78 0.99 -0.53
C VAL A 74 -9.55 2.48 -0.31
N THR A 75 -8.29 2.90 -0.28
CA THR A 75 -7.90 4.32 -0.27
C THR A 75 -7.69 4.78 -1.71
N LEU A 76 -8.50 5.75 -2.15
CA LEU A 76 -8.38 6.33 -3.48
C LEU A 76 -7.54 7.61 -3.44
N TYR A 77 -6.47 7.62 -4.23
CA TYR A 77 -5.62 8.80 -4.48
C TYR A 77 -5.93 9.35 -5.87
N GLU A 78 -6.45 10.54 -5.93
CA GLU A 78 -6.97 11.20 -7.14
C GLU A 78 -6.25 12.50 -7.45
N ASN A 79 -6.59 13.14 -8.58
CA ASN A 79 -6.04 14.44 -8.98
C ASN A 79 -4.51 14.50 -9.03
N GLY A 80 -3.84 13.39 -9.32
CA GLY A 80 -2.38 13.35 -9.35
C GLY A 80 -1.72 13.49 -7.98
N ALA A 81 -2.42 13.16 -6.89
CA ALA A 81 -1.87 13.23 -5.52
C ALA A 81 -0.57 12.41 -5.35
N LEU A 82 -0.39 11.37 -6.16
CA LEU A 82 0.81 10.51 -6.15
C LEU A 82 1.70 10.73 -7.39
N GLY A 83 1.53 11.84 -8.10
CA GLY A 83 2.29 12.18 -9.29
C GLY A 83 1.56 11.93 -10.61
N GLY A 84 2.27 12.02 -11.73
CA GLY A 84 1.76 11.73 -13.07
C GLY A 84 1.77 10.24 -13.40
N ASP A 85 1.48 9.90 -14.67
CA ASP A 85 1.41 8.51 -15.12
C ASP A 85 2.68 7.70 -14.87
N ALA A 86 3.85 8.30 -15.08
CA ALA A 86 5.13 7.64 -14.87
C ALA A 86 5.38 7.33 -13.39
N GLU A 87 5.24 8.34 -12.53
CA GLU A 87 5.43 8.20 -11.08
C GLU A 87 4.43 7.22 -10.46
N LEU A 88 3.17 7.24 -10.92
CA LEU A 88 2.15 6.29 -10.51
C LEU A 88 2.51 4.87 -10.90
N THR A 89 2.96 4.67 -12.16
CA THR A 89 3.36 3.35 -12.65
C THR A 89 4.57 2.82 -11.87
N GLU A 90 5.58 3.65 -11.63
CA GLU A 90 6.74 3.31 -10.83
C GLU A 90 6.38 2.96 -9.38
N SER A 91 5.46 3.72 -8.78
CA SER A 91 4.97 3.47 -7.42
C SER A 91 4.23 2.12 -7.31
N CYS A 92 3.46 1.76 -8.34
CA CYS A 92 2.78 0.47 -8.41
C CYS A 92 3.76 -0.69 -8.59
N ILE A 93 4.76 -0.54 -9.47
CA ILE A 93 5.83 -1.54 -9.67
C ILE A 93 6.64 -1.73 -8.38
N ALA A 94 6.89 -0.65 -7.65
CA ALA A 94 7.60 -0.69 -6.36
C ALA A 94 6.75 -1.24 -5.20
N GLY A 95 5.45 -1.47 -5.39
CA GLY A 95 4.53 -1.95 -4.36
C GLY A 95 4.12 -0.88 -3.34
N SER A 96 4.33 0.39 -3.64
CA SER A 96 3.89 1.52 -2.78
C SER A 96 2.42 1.89 -3.03
N VAL A 97 1.89 1.50 -4.18
CA VAL A 97 0.48 1.61 -4.57
C VAL A 97 0.04 0.26 -5.11
N ASP A 98 -1.10 -0.25 -4.69
CA ASP A 98 -1.55 -1.59 -5.06
C ASP A 98 -2.16 -1.63 -6.45
N PHE A 99 -2.91 -0.60 -6.84
CA PHE A 99 -3.59 -0.51 -8.13
C PHE A 99 -3.47 0.89 -8.71
N ILE A 100 -3.43 0.97 -10.03
CA ILE A 100 -3.52 2.24 -10.77
C ILE A 100 -4.61 2.17 -11.83
N VAL A 101 -5.27 3.31 -12.03
CA VAL A 101 -6.21 3.51 -13.13
C VAL A 101 -5.67 4.62 -14.02
N GLY A 102 -5.20 4.27 -15.19
CA GLY A 102 -4.54 5.16 -16.13
C GLY A 102 -4.71 4.73 -17.58
N MET A 103 -3.96 5.35 -18.47
CA MET A 103 -3.95 5.02 -19.89
C MET A 103 -2.94 3.91 -20.19
N THR A 104 -3.29 3.00 -21.10
CA THR A 104 -2.38 1.92 -21.56
C THR A 104 -1.08 2.44 -22.15
N GLY A 105 -1.12 3.59 -22.83
CA GLY A 105 0.07 4.22 -23.41
C GLY A 105 1.16 4.56 -22.39
N SER A 106 0.83 4.79 -21.12
CA SER A 106 1.83 5.03 -20.07
C SER A 106 2.61 3.76 -19.71
N LEU A 107 2.05 2.58 -19.98
CA LEU A 107 2.69 1.29 -19.69
C LEU A 107 3.73 0.86 -20.75
N VAL A 108 3.72 1.46 -21.93
CA VAL A 108 4.59 1.05 -23.06
C VAL A 108 6.09 1.13 -22.72
N ASN A 109 6.47 2.06 -21.84
CA ASN A 109 7.87 2.19 -21.39
C ASN A 109 8.32 1.04 -20.48
N TYR A 110 7.39 0.29 -19.91
CA TYR A 110 7.65 -0.82 -18.98
C TYR A 110 7.31 -2.17 -19.59
N ILE A 111 6.28 -2.21 -20.43
CA ILE A 111 5.76 -3.40 -21.11
C ILE A 111 5.52 -3.02 -22.57
N ALA A 112 6.46 -3.35 -23.47
CA ALA A 112 6.37 -2.96 -24.88
C ALA A 112 5.11 -3.49 -25.57
N GLU A 113 4.61 -4.66 -25.16
CA GLU A 113 3.41 -5.29 -25.67
C GLU A 113 2.14 -4.47 -25.38
N ALA A 114 2.17 -3.58 -24.39
CA ALA A 114 1.04 -2.67 -24.10
C ALA A 114 0.72 -1.75 -25.29
N ALA A 115 1.67 -1.50 -26.19
CA ALA A 115 1.43 -0.75 -27.43
C ALA A 115 0.35 -1.39 -28.33
N LEU A 116 0.06 -2.67 -28.19
CA LEU A 116 -1.02 -3.33 -28.93
C LEU A 116 -2.39 -2.73 -28.62
N PHE A 117 -2.60 -2.21 -27.42
CA PHE A 117 -3.88 -1.58 -27.02
C PHE A 117 -4.10 -0.22 -27.67
N ASP A 118 -3.03 0.43 -28.15
CA ASP A 118 -3.09 1.73 -28.80
C ASP A 118 -3.24 1.63 -30.33
N LEU A 119 -3.18 0.40 -30.89
CA LEU A 119 -3.36 0.19 -32.32
C LEU A 119 -4.82 0.31 -32.72
N PRO A 120 -5.14 1.09 -33.79
CA PRO A 120 -6.50 1.24 -34.27
C PRO A 120 -7.02 -0.09 -34.85
N ASN A 121 -8.30 -0.39 -34.60
CA ASN A 121 -9.02 -1.57 -35.13
C ASN A 121 -8.47 -2.95 -34.71
N VAL A 122 -7.68 -3.04 -33.64
CA VAL A 122 -7.24 -4.34 -33.07
C VAL A 122 -8.31 -4.90 -32.15
N PHE A 123 -9.04 -4.03 -31.49
CA PHE A 123 -10.18 -4.40 -30.63
C PHE A 123 -11.46 -3.85 -31.26
N PRO A 124 -12.55 -4.64 -31.30
CA PRO A 124 -13.84 -4.22 -31.84
C PRO A 124 -14.52 -3.18 -30.95
#